data_810e2ed08d48ad48df3ba11f9e6f395d
#
_entry.id   810e2ed08d48ad48df3ba11f9e6f395d
#
_cell.length_a   1.000
_cell.length_b   1.000
_cell.length_c   1.000
_cell.angle_alpha   90.00
_cell.angle_beta   90.00
_cell.angle_gamma   90.00
#
_symmetry.space_group_name_H-M   'P 1'
#
loop_
_entity.id
_entity.type
_entity.pdbx_description
1 polymer ?
#
loop_
_entity_poly.entity_id
_entity_poly.type
_entity_poly.pdbx_seq_one_letter_code
_entity_poly.pdbx_strand_id
1 'polypeptide(L)'
;NLVGKVIEYRRQNYQLLNLDQVFYGNQPFLSVQAIDGLFMATQYDIPWREDLFQGFHFYDVSQSLEFQRAGYLIGIPNQANLWCIHYNGDEFDADTYEKYRKVFVEHYKDILSPS
;
A
#
# COMPACT_ATOMS: atom_id res chain seq x y z
N ASN A 1 6.03 -5.42 8.46
CA ASN A 1 4.86 -6.23 8.89
C ASN A 1 3.63 -5.82 8.10
N LEU A 2 2.86 -6.82 7.66
CA LEU A 2 1.60 -6.60 6.96
C LEU A 2 0.45 -6.61 7.96
N VAL A 3 -0.58 -5.79 7.70
CA VAL A 3 -1.75 -5.66 8.56
C VAL A 3 -3.00 -5.68 7.71
N GLY A 4 -4.07 -6.29 8.20
CA GLY A 4 -5.37 -6.33 7.54
C GLY A 4 -5.79 -7.73 7.11
N LYS A 5 -6.91 -7.79 6.40
CA LYS A 5 -7.48 -9.05 5.93
C LYS A 5 -7.80 -8.97 4.45
N VAL A 6 -7.26 -9.90 3.68
CA VAL A 6 -7.46 -9.98 2.23
C VAL A 6 -7.53 -11.46 1.82
N ILE A 7 -8.38 -11.77 0.87
CA ILE A 7 -8.28 -13.02 0.11
C ILE A 7 -7.62 -12.69 -1.22
N GLU A 8 -6.54 -13.39 -1.54
CA GLU A 8 -5.84 -13.22 -2.80
C GLU A 8 -6.27 -14.33 -3.77
N TYR A 9 -6.78 -13.93 -4.94
CA TYR A 9 -7.05 -14.83 -6.04
C TYR A 9 -5.86 -14.82 -6.98
N ARG A 10 -5.17 -15.97 -7.05
CA ARG A 10 -4.01 -16.14 -7.93
C ARG A 10 -4.43 -16.84 -9.20
N ARG A 11 -4.29 -16.14 -10.31
CA ARG A 11 -4.68 -16.65 -11.61
C ARG A 11 -3.92 -17.91 -12.01
N GLN A 12 -2.63 -17.99 -11.69
CA GLN A 12 -1.77 -19.11 -12.09
C GLN A 12 -2.27 -20.46 -11.57
N ASN A 13 -2.77 -20.47 -10.33
CA ASN A 13 -3.15 -21.71 -9.65
C ASN A 13 -4.65 -21.80 -9.41
N TYR A 14 -5.40 -20.76 -9.77
CA TYR A 14 -6.83 -20.65 -9.45
C TYR A 14 -7.11 -20.85 -7.96
N GLN A 15 -6.20 -20.34 -7.11
CA GLN A 15 -6.28 -20.51 -5.66
C GLN A 15 -6.73 -19.24 -4.98
N LEU A 16 -7.56 -19.40 -3.95
CA LEU A 16 -7.90 -18.34 -3.02
C LEU A 16 -7.04 -18.53 -1.78
N LEU A 17 -6.20 -17.54 -1.49
CA LEU A 17 -5.34 -17.54 -0.30
C LEU A 17 -5.87 -16.50 0.68
N ASN A 18 -6.11 -16.93 1.91
CA ASN A 18 -6.52 -16.03 2.97
C ASN A 18 -5.27 -15.40 3.60
N LEU A 19 -5.10 -14.10 3.38
CA LEU A 19 -4.03 -13.33 3.99
C LEU A 19 -4.60 -12.60 5.22
N ASP A 20 -4.64 -13.32 6.33
CA ASP A 20 -5.16 -12.79 7.59
C ASP A 20 -3.99 -12.34 8.47
N GLN A 21 -3.81 -11.04 8.59
CA GLN A 21 -2.71 -10.46 9.34
C GLN A 21 -3.16 -10.06 10.74
N VAL A 22 -2.26 -10.19 11.69
CA VAL A 22 -2.54 -9.93 13.11
C VAL A 22 -2.86 -8.44 13.31
N PHE A 23 -3.98 -8.20 13.98
CA PHE A 23 -4.36 -6.87 14.42
C PHE A 23 -4.41 -6.87 15.94
N TYR A 24 -3.54 -6.09 16.57
CA TYR A 24 -3.37 -6.11 18.01
C TYR A 24 -4.40 -5.25 18.73
N GLY A 25 -5.12 -5.86 19.69
CA GLY A 25 -6.04 -5.16 20.59
C GLY A 25 -7.38 -4.82 19.95
N ASN A 26 -8.16 -3.99 20.64
CA ASN A 26 -9.51 -3.57 20.26
C ASN A 26 -9.54 -2.17 19.66
N GLN A 27 -8.45 -1.74 19.08
CA GLN A 27 -8.36 -0.41 18.47
C GLN A 27 -9.20 -0.35 17.19
N PRO A 28 -9.84 0.80 16.89
CA PRO A 28 -10.62 0.93 15.66
C PRO A 28 -9.75 0.88 14.41
N PHE A 29 -8.50 1.29 14.51
CA PHE A 29 -7.55 1.20 13.40
C PHE A 29 -6.12 1.07 13.94
N LEU A 30 -5.22 0.60 13.10
CA LEU A 30 -3.79 0.53 13.39
C LEU A 30 -3.06 1.51 12.47
N SER A 31 -2.22 2.38 13.05
CA SER A 31 -1.39 3.31 12.28
C SER A 31 -0.27 2.55 11.58
N VAL A 32 -0.09 2.84 10.29
CA VAL A 32 0.94 2.20 9.45
C VAL A 32 1.66 3.28 8.64
N GLN A 33 2.79 2.92 8.03
CA GLN A 33 3.56 3.85 7.21
C GLN A 33 2.97 4.01 5.82
N ALA A 34 2.41 2.95 5.26
CA ALA A 34 1.86 2.97 3.92
C ALA A 34 0.82 1.87 3.77
N ILE A 35 -0.10 2.07 2.82
CA ILE A 35 -1.12 1.08 2.48
C ILE A 35 -0.98 0.66 1.02
N ASP A 36 -1.50 -0.53 0.73
CA ASP A 36 -1.52 -1.09 -0.61
C ASP A 36 -2.66 -0.48 -1.43
N GLY A 37 -2.42 -0.30 -2.73
CA GLY A 37 -3.39 0.28 -3.64
C GLY A 37 -4.62 -0.56 -3.93
N LEU A 38 -4.70 -1.77 -3.37
CA LEU A 38 -5.88 -2.61 -3.51
C LEU A 38 -7.14 -1.89 -3.03
N PHE A 39 -7.05 -1.20 -1.91
CA PHE A 39 -8.15 -0.42 -1.37
C PHE A 39 -7.59 0.78 -0.60
N MET A 40 -7.88 1.97 -1.10
CA MET A 40 -7.48 3.22 -0.46
C MET A 40 -8.69 4.13 -0.34
N ALA A 41 -8.91 4.68 0.83
CA ALA A 41 -10.03 5.58 1.08
C ALA A 41 -9.58 6.78 1.89
N THR A 42 -10.07 7.96 1.55
CA THR A 42 -9.75 9.19 2.24
C THR A 42 -10.88 10.21 2.07
N GLN A 43 -11.01 11.12 3.03
CA GLN A 43 -11.91 12.27 2.92
C GLN A 43 -11.20 13.49 2.34
N TYR A 44 -9.90 13.41 2.16
CA TYR A 44 -9.07 14.54 1.72
C TYR A 44 -8.40 14.22 0.40
N ASP A 45 -8.21 15.26 -0.41
CA ASP A 45 -7.57 15.11 -1.72
C ASP A 45 -6.16 15.71 -1.67
N ILE A 46 -5.17 14.87 -1.96
CA ILE A 46 -3.78 15.30 -2.11
C ILE A 46 -3.33 14.82 -3.49
N PRO A 47 -2.72 15.69 -4.30
CA PRO A 47 -2.31 15.31 -5.66
C PRO A 47 -1.38 14.10 -5.67
N TRP A 48 -1.65 13.20 -6.59
CA TRP A 48 -0.76 12.06 -6.85
C TRP A 48 0.55 12.56 -7.48
N ARG A 49 1.63 11.89 -7.13
CA ARG A 49 2.95 12.24 -7.67
C ARG A 49 3.13 11.63 -9.08
N GLU A 50 2.28 12.06 -10.01
CA GLU A 50 2.36 11.64 -11.42
C GLU A 50 3.61 12.16 -12.11
N ASP A 51 4.23 13.18 -11.56
CA ASP A 51 5.50 13.72 -12.02
C ASP A 51 6.66 12.73 -11.79
N LEU A 52 6.57 11.89 -10.75
CA LEU A 52 7.62 10.94 -10.39
C LEU A 52 7.27 9.50 -10.78
N PHE A 53 6.00 9.13 -10.68
CA PHE A 53 5.56 7.74 -10.84
C PHE A 53 4.46 7.66 -11.89
N GLN A 54 4.75 6.96 -12.98
CA GLN A 54 3.79 6.71 -14.05
C GLN A 54 3.62 5.19 -14.16
N GLY A 55 2.38 4.73 -14.23
CA GLY A 55 2.06 3.31 -14.31
C GLY A 55 1.76 2.70 -12.96
N PHE A 56 2.08 1.42 -12.80
CA PHE A 56 1.54 0.58 -11.75
C PHE A 56 2.34 0.61 -10.44
N HIS A 57 3.64 0.96 -10.48
CA HIS A 57 4.50 0.81 -9.31
C HIS A 57 4.61 2.10 -8.48
N PHE A 58 4.59 1.94 -7.15
CA PHE A 58 4.87 2.97 -6.16
C PHE A 58 3.85 4.11 -6.07
N TYR A 59 2.73 4.03 -6.80
CA TYR A 59 1.68 5.05 -6.69
C TYR A 59 1.04 5.06 -5.30
N ASP A 60 0.86 3.89 -4.72
CA ASP A 60 0.22 3.70 -3.42
C ASP A 60 1.13 4.11 -2.26
N VAL A 61 2.36 3.63 -2.24
CA VAL A 61 3.30 3.97 -1.17
C VAL A 61 3.71 5.44 -1.23
N SER A 62 3.90 6.00 -2.43
CA SER A 62 4.22 7.42 -2.57
C SER A 62 3.06 8.29 -2.09
N GLN A 63 1.83 7.94 -2.44
CA GLN A 63 0.65 8.68 -1.97
C GLN A 63 0.51 8.60 -0.46
N SER A 64 0.77 7.43 0.13
CA SER A 64 0.76 7.28 1.58
C SER A 64 1.75 8.24 2.25
N LEU A 65 2.97 8.33 1.73
CA LEU A 65 3.98 9.22 2.29
C LEU A 65 3.66 10.70 2.07
N GLU A 66 3.01 11.06 0.95
CA GLU A 66 2.55 12.43 0.73
C GLU A 66 1.48 12.83 1.75
N PHE A 67 0.57 11.93 2.10
CA PHE A 67 -0.40 12.17 3.16
C PHE A 67 0.29 12.38 4.50
N GLN A 68 1.31 11.58 4.81
CA GLN A 68 2.08 11.77 6.05
C GLN A 68 2.80 13.11 6.08
N ARG A 69 3.40 13.52 4.96
CA ARG A 69 4.06 14.84 4.85
C ARG A 69 3.07 15.98 5.08
N ALA A 70 1.82 15.78 4.71
CA ALA A 70 0.76 16.77 4.92
C ALA A 70 0.19 16.73 6.34
N GLY A 71 0.67 15.84 7.21
CA GLY A 71 0.26 15.76 8.60
C GLY A 71 -0.87 14.78 8.89
N TYR A 72 -1.23 13.93 7.93
CA TYR A 72 -2.28 12.93 8.13
C TYR A 72 -1.71 11.59 8.58
N LEU A 73 -2.52 10.83 9.30
CA LEU A 73 -2.21 9.46 9.67
C LEU A 73 -2.70 8.50 8.59
N ILE A 74 -1.92 7.46 8.37
CA ILE A 74 -2.29 6.34 7.51
C ILE A 74 -2.69 5.18 8.43
N GLY A 75 -3.85 4.60 8.18
CA GLY A 75 -4.36 3.56 9.07
C GLY A 75 -5.01 2.41 8.34
N ILE A 76 -4.95 1.24 8.96
CA ILE A 76 -5.69 0.06 8.55
C ILE A 76 -6.81 -0.14 9.56
N PRO A 77 -8.08 -0.10 9.14
CA PRO A 77 -9.18 -0.30 10.06
C PRO A 77 -9.24 -1.75 10.55
N ASN A 78 -9.72 -1.94 11.78
CA ASN A 78 -9.95 -3.26 12.33
C ASN A 78 -11.11 -3.91 11.58
N GLN A 79 -10.86 -5.06 10.98
CA GLN A 79 -11.81 -5.74 10.10
C GLN A 79 -12.29 -7.02 10.74
N ALA A 80 -13.58 -7.09 11.08
CA ALA A 80 -14.20 -8.34 11.51
C ALA A 80 -14.31 -9.31 10.33
N ASN A 81 -14.59 -8.78 9.13
CA ASN A 81 -14.76 -9.56 7.92
C ASN A 81 -13.87 -9.01 6.80
N LEU A 82 -13.69 -9.81 5.76
CA LEU A 82 -12.97 -9.40 4.55
C LEU A 82 -13.74 -8.29 3.83
N TRP A 83 -13.01 -7.27 3.37
CA TRP A 83 -13.60 -6.18 2.60
C TRP A 83 -13.38 -6.34 1.10
N CYS A 84 -12.31 -7.02 0.69
CA CYS A 84 -11.97 -7.14 -0.72
C CYS A 84 -11.21 -8.44 -1.01
N ILE A 85 -11.26 -8.82 -2.29
CA ILE A 85 -10.47 -9.92 -2.85
C ILE A 85 -9.45 -9.31 -3.81
N HIS A 86 -8.20 -9.65 -3.63
CA HIS A 86 -7.12 -9.18 -4.49
C HIS A 86 -6.91 -10.14 -5.64
N TYR A 87 -7.19 -9.68 -6.86
CA TYR A 87 -6.86 -10.43 -8.06
C TYR A 87 -5.38 -10.21 -8.40
N ASN A 88 -4.60 -11.27 -8.32
CA ASN A 88 -3.18 -11.21 -8.65
C ASN A 88 -2.98 -11.70 -10.08
N GLY A 89 -2.68 -10.77 -11.00
CA GLY A 89 -2.23 -11.09 -12.34
C GLY A 89 -0.79 -11.60 -12.31
N ASP A 90 -0.38 -12.22 -13.40
CA ASP A 90 0.91 -12.89 -13.46
C ASP A 90 2.03 -11.98 -13.99
N GLU A 91 1.71 -10.74 -14.34
CA GLU A 91 2.67 -9.86 -15.00
C GLU A 91 3.40 -9.00 -13.97
N PHE A 92 4.71 -9.12 -13.96
CA PHE A 92 5.60 -8.29 -13.15
C PHE A 92 6.80 -7.88 -13.99
N ASP A 93 6.94 -6.57 -14.22
CA ASP A 93 8.07 -6.00 -14.93
C ASP A 93 9.13 -5.54 -13.93
N ALA A 94 10.15 -6.37 -13.74
CA ALA A 94 11.22 -6.11 -12.78
C ALA A 94 12.03 -4.85 -13.11
N ASP A 95 12.25 -4.58 -14.39
CA ASP A 95 13.03 -3.42 -14.82
C ASP A 95 12.30 -2.10 -14.53
N THR A 96 11.01 -2.05 -14.83
CA THR A 96 10.17 -0.90 -14.52
C THR A 96 10.03 -0.70 -13.01
N TYR A 97 9.86 -1.79 -12.26
CA TYR A 97 9.82 -1.73 -10.81
C TYR A 97 11.11 -1.13 -10.24
N GLU A 98 12.27 -1.62 -10.68
CA GLU A 98 13.57 -1.16 -10.18
C GLU A 98 13.83 0.30 -10.54
N LYS A 99 13.41 0.72 -11.73
CA LYS A 99 13.49 2.13 -12.15
C LYS A 99 12.76 3.04 -11.16
N TYR A 100 11.51 2.72 -10.86
CA TYR A 100 10.71 3.55 -9.95
C TYR A 100 11.10 3.38 -8.49
N ARG A 101 11.63 2.21 -8.11
CA ARG A 101 12.18 2.02 -6.76
C ARG A 101 13.30 3.02 -6.47
N LYS A 102 14.18 3.24 -7.43
CA LYS A 102 15.27 4.22 -7.28
C LYS A 102 14.73 5.63 -7.12
N VAL A 103 13.75 6.00 -7.92
CA VAL A 103 13.09 7.31 -7.80
C VAL A 103 12.46 7.47 -6.43
N PHE A 104 11.76 6.44 -5.97
CA PHE A 104 11.08 6.45 -4.68
C PHE A 104 12.07 6.61 -3.51
N VAL A 105 13.12 5.81 -3.50
CA VAL A 105 14.13 5.86 -2.42
C VAL A 105 14.80 7.23 -2.39
N GLU A 106 15.17 7.78 -3.54
CA GLU A 106 15.84 9.09 -3.60
C GLU A 106 14.91 10.21 -3.14
N HIS A 107 13.65 10.20 -3.57
CA HIS A 107 12.72 11.28 -3.24
C HIS A 107 12.27 11.25 -1.77
N TYR A 108 12.15 10.06 -1.17
CA TYR A 108 11.63 9.90 0.19
C TYR A 108 12.69 9.45 1.19
N LYS A 109 13.97 9.61 0.88
CA LYS A 109 15.06 9.16 1.75
C LYS A 109 15.02 9.79 3.14
N ASP A 110 14.54 11.02 3.25
CA ASP A 110 14.38 11.73 4.52
C ASP A 110 13.37 11.06 5.45
N ILE A 111 12.35 10.42 4.88
CA ILE A 111 11.34 9.68 5.66
C ILE A 111 11.80 8.25 5.91
N LEU A 112 12.39 7.60 4.89
CA LEU A 112 12.76 6.19 4.95
C LEU A 112 13.98 5.93 5.84
N SER A 113 14.87 6.90 5.94
CA SER A 113 16.07 6.80 6.76
C SER A 113 16.26 8.10 7.54
N PRO A 114 15.40 8.36 8.54
CA PRO A 114 15.56 9.54 9.37
C PRO A 114 16.85 9.43 10.17
N SER A 115 17.68 10.45 10.05
CA SER A 115 18.93 10.53 10.81
C SER A 115 18.69 10.99 12.23
#